data_0b3a28ab5eaefcf8b89ab6893e9c5944
#
_entry.id   0b3a28ab5eaefcf8b89ab6893e9c5944
#
_cell.length_a   1.000
_cell.length_b   1.000
_cell.length_c   1.000
_cell.angle_alpha   90.00
_cell.angle_beta   90.00
_cell.angle_gamma   90.00
#
_symmetry.space_group_name_H-M   'P 1'
#
loop_
_entity.id
_entity.type
_entity.pdbx_description
1 polymer ?
#
loop_
_entity_poly.entity_id
_entity_poly.type
_entity_poly.pdbx_seq_one_letter_code
_entity_poly.pdbx_strand_id
1 'polypeptide(L)'
;MPRKGPAPKRQILADGKFNSKVLARFINKVMLRGKKSTAEHITYGALEIVAEKTGRDPMEIFSQALSNAMPLVEVRPRRVGGATYQVPMEVRPDRRQAMAMRWLIGFARARGGRSMEEKLAGELLDASNNTGATIKKREDTHKMAEANKAFAHYRW
;
A
#
# COMPACT_ATOMS: atom_id res chain seq x y z
N MET A 1 -24.82 -3.36 -3.92
CA MET A 1 -24.10 -2.40 -4.78
C MET A 1 -25.01 -1.22 -5.06
N PRO A 2 -24.53 0.03 -5.01
CA PRO A 2 -25.36 1.19 -5.33
C PRO A 2 -25.71 1.17 -6.82
N ARG A 3 -27.00 1.32 -7.12
CA ARG A 3 -27.51 1.28 -8.51
C ARG A 3 -27.39 2.63 -9.25
N LYS A 4 -27.36 3.75 -8.50
CA LYS A 4 -27.40 5.11 -9.06
C LYS A 4 -26.05 5.84 -9.07
N GLY A 5 -24.94 5.16 -8.78
CA GLY A 5 -23.62 5.78 -8.78
C GLY A 5 -22.66 5.17 -7.76
N PRO A 6 -21.41 5.64 -7.68
CA PRO A 6 -20.43 5.19 -6.71
C PRO A 6 -20.86 5.61 -5.28
N ALA A 7 -20.57 4.77 -4.30
CA ALA A 7 -20.83 5.12 -2.91
C ALA A 7 -20.06 6.39 -2.49
N PRO A 8 -20.65 7.29 -1.67
CA PRO A 8 -19.96 8.48 -1.22
C PRO A 8 -18.73 8.11 -0.39
N LYS A 9 -17.62 8.80 -0.64
CA LYS A 9 -16.39 8.60 0.14
C LYS A 9 -16.58 9.19 1.54
N ARG A 10 -16.43 8.35 2.56
CA ARG A 10 -16.47 8.80 3.96
C ARG A 10 -15.27 9.70 4.27
N GLN A 11 -15.50 10.79 4.98
CA GLN A 11 -14.42 11.61 5.50
C GLN A 11 -13.74 10.87 6.67
N ILE A 12 -12.41 10.81 6.62
CA ILE A 12 -11.59 10.22 7.67
C ILE A 12 -10.93 11.35 8.44
N LEU A 13 -11.09 11.35 9.76
CA LEU A 13 -10.37 12.26 10.65
C LEU A 13 -8.88 11.88 10.64
N ALA A 14 -8.02 12.86 10.88
CA ALA A 14 -6.60 12.62 11.08
C ALA A 14 -6.36 11.80 12.35
N ASP A 15 -5.22 11.09 12.42
CA ASP A 15 -4.86 10.36 13.64
C ASP A 15 -4.48 11.32 14.77
N GLY A 16 -4.64 10.85 16.02
CA GLY A 16 -4.45 11.69 17.20
C GLY A 16 -2.98 12.00 17.56
N LYS A 17 -2.01 11.16 17.11
CA LYS A 17 -0.60 11.32 17.47
C LYS A 17 0.17 12.20 16.49
N PHE A 18 0.00 12.00 15.19
CA PHE A 18 0.73 12.67 14.12
C PHE A 18 -0.13 13.60 13.26
N ASN A 19 -1.42 13.71 13.56
CA ASN A 19 -2.40 14.53 12.82
C ASN A 19 -2.39 14.29 11.30
N SER A 20 -2.15 13.04 10.87
CA SER A 20 -2.03 12.62 9.48
C SER A 20 -3.23 11.81 9.00
N LYS A 21 -3.93 12.30 7.97
CA LYS A 21 -5.03 11.56 7.32
C LYS A 21 -4.55 10.30 6.60
N VAL A 22 -3.30 10.31 6.11
CA VAL A 22 -2.70 9.16 5.43
C VAL A 22 -2.44 8.04 6.42
N LEU A 23 -1.88 8.39 7.59
CA LEU A 23 -1.63 7.45 8.68
C LEU A 23 -2.94 6.88 9.23
N ALA A 24 -3.98 7.70 9.41
CA ALA A 24 -5.31 7.24 9.81
C ALA A 24 -5.90 6.22 8.83
N ARG A 25 -5.73 6.43 7.51
CA ARG A 25 -6.12 5.45 6.48
C ARG A 25 -5.30 4.16 6.58
N PHE A 26 -4.01 4.26 6.88
CA PHE A 26 -3.14 3.12 7.06
C PHE A 26 -3.56 2.29 8.29
N ILE A 27 -3.80 2.91 9.44
CA ILE A 27 -4.33 2.28 10.65
C ILE A 27 -5.63 1.52 10.37
N ASN A 28 -6.56 2.16 9.64
CA ASN A 28 -7.82 1.51 9.24
C ASN A 28 -7.60 0.27 8.35
N LYS A 29 -6.51 0.19 7.61
CA LYS A 29 -6.15 -1.00 6.80
C LYS A 29 -5.41 -2.07 7.61
N VAL A 30 -4.66 -1.68 8.64
CA VAL A 30 -4.05 -2.60 9.61
C VAL A 30 -5.12 -3.26 10.46
N MET A 31 -6.20 -2.55 10.76
CA MET A 31 -7.29 -3.01 11.61
C MET A 31 -7.91 -4.32 11.11
N LEU A 32 -8.12 -5.25 12.03
CA LEU A 32 -8.86 -6.50 11.83
C LEU A 32 -10.03 -6.57 12.81
N ARG A 33 -11.16 -7.08 12.34
CA ARG A 33 -12.37 -7.31 13.18
C ARG A 33 -12.84 -6.06 13.94
N GLY A 34 -12.59 -4.86 13.43
CA GLY A 34 -12.99 -3.61 14.06
C GLY A 34 -12.17 -3.17 15.27
N LYS A 35 -11.06 -3.88 15.59
CA LYS A 35 -10.19 -3.54 16.73
C LYS A 35 -9.27 -2.38 16.41
N LYS A 36 -9.78 -1.16 16.45
CA LYS A 36 -9.05 0.04 16.04
C LYS A 36 -7.91 0.39 17.01
N SER A 37 -8.14 0.34 18.33
CA SER A 37 -7.12 0.62 19.33
C SER A 37 -5.91 -0.28 19.20
N THR A 38 -6.10 -1.57 18.93
CA THR A 38 -5.01 -2.52 18.66
C THR A 38 -4.22 -2.15 17.40
N ALA A 39 -4.91 -1.72 16.34
CA ALA A 39 -4.25 -1.28 15.09
C ALA A 39 -3.46 0.01 15.29
N GLU A 40 -3.96 0.94 16.08
CA GLU A 40 -3.25 2.16 16.49
C GLU A 40 -1.98 1.82 17.27
N HIS A 41 -2.10 0.96 18.29
CA HIS A 41 -0.96 0.52 19.09
C HIS A 41 0.13 -0.13 18.22
N ILE A 42 -0.23 -1.08 17.36
CA ILE A 42 0.70 -1.72 16.43
C ILE A 42 1.39 -0.69 15.52
N THR A 43 0.63 0.25 14.98
CA THR A 43 1.18 1.23 14.03
C THR A 43 2.11 2.22 14.73
N TYR A 44 1.73 2.73 15.89
CA TYR A 44 2.57 3.65 16.66
C TYR A 44 3.81 2.97 17.20
N GLY A 45 3.71 1.75 17.73
CA GLY A 45 4.86 0.97 18.16
C GLY A 45 5.85 0.66 17.02
N ALA A 46 5.31 0.35 15.82
CA ALA A 46 6.16 0.19 14.64
C ALA A 46 6.90 1.48 14.26
N LEU A 47 6.25 2.63 14.34
CA LEU A 47 6.87 3.93 14.05
C LEU A 47 7.92 4.31 15.11
N GLU A 48 7.70 3.98 16.37
CA GLU A 48 8.68 4.15 17.45
C GLU A 48 9.93 3.32 17.19
N ILE A 49 9.79 2.03 16.85
CA ILE A 49 10.91 1.16 16.47
C ILE A 49 11.67 1.71 15.26
N VAL A 50 10.96 2.27 14.28
CA VAL A 50 11.59 2.90 13.11
C VAL A 50 12.41 4.13 13.54
N ALA A 51 11.86 4.98 14.40
CA ALA A 51 12.56 6.16 14.93
C ALA A 51 13.81 5.78 15.71
N GLU A 52 13.73 4.79 16.60
CA GLU A 52 14.86 4.29 17.39
C GLU A 52 16.00 3.74 16.50
N LYS A 53 15.64 2.98 15.46
CA LYS A 53 16.65 2.37 14.57
C LYS A 53 17.31 3.36 13.61
N THR A 54 16.63 4.41 13.21
CA THR A 54 17.13 5.33 12.19
C THR A 54 17.55 6.68 12.72
N GLY A 55 17.09 7.07 13.91
CA GLY A 55 17.29 8.41 14.46
C GLY A 55 16.62 9.53 13.67
N ARG A 56 15.71 9.18 12.72
CA ARG A 56 14.98 10.12 11.83
C ARG A 56 13.52 10.23 12.21
N ASP A 57 12.83 11.24 11.69
CA ASP A 57 11.39 11.36 11.85
C ASP A 57 10.67 10.13 11.25
N PRO A 58 9.91 9.37 12.07
CA PRO A 58 9.20 8.19 11.61
C PRO A 58 8.16 8.49 10.54
N MET A 59 7.59 9.70 10.52
CA MET A 59 6.61 10.10 9.49
C MET A 59 7.26 10.34 8.14
N GLU A 60 8.49 10.83 8.13
CA GLU A 60 9.27 10.96 6.90
C GLU A 60 9.55 9.59 6.28
N ILE A 61 10.02 8.63 7.09
CA ILE A 61 10.30 7.26 6.65
C ILE A 61 9.02 6.56 6.19
N PHE A 62 7.92 6.72 6.91
CA PHE A 62 6.62 6.19 6.50
C PHE A 62 6.18 6.75 5.15
N SER A 63 6.30 8.05 4.93
CA SER A 63 5.94 8.72 3.68
C SER A 63 6.82 8.26 2.53
N GLN A 64 8.12 8.11 2.77
CA GLN A 64 9.09 7.58 1.81
C GLN A 64 8.78 6.13 1.44
N ALA A 65 8.57 5.27 2.44
CA ALA A 65 8.21 3.86 2.23
C ALA A 65 6.92 3.72 1.40
N LEU A 66 5.91 4.53 1.73
CA LEU A 66 4.65 4.54 1.00
C LEU A 66 4.83 5.00 -0.44
N SER A 67 5.59 6.07 -0.67
CA SER A 67 5.89 6.60 -2.01
C SER A 67 6.65 5.56 -2.85
N ASN A 68 7.67 4.93 -2.28
CA ASN A 68 8.45 3.88 -2.95
C ASN A 68 7.60 2.65 -3.31
N ALA A 69 6.60 2.33 -2.50
CA ALA A 69 5.72 1.19 -2.73
C ALA A 69 4.60 1.44 -3.76
N MET A 70 4.34 2.70 -4.15
CA MET A 70 3.26 3.05 -5.06
C MET A 70 3.55 2.60 -6.51
N PRO A 71 2.69 1.77 -7.14
CA PRO A 71 2.83 1.42 -8.53
C PRO A 71 2.28 2.52 -9.45
N LEU A 72 2.96 2.80 -10.55
CA LEU A 72 2.50 3.76 -11.57
C LEU A 72 1.56 3.09 -12.57
N VAL A 73 1.81 1.82 -12.90
CA VAL A 73 1.07 1.03 -13.88
C VAL A 73 0.65 -0.30 -13.30
N GLU A 74 -0.48 -0.82 -13.75
CA GLU A 74 -0.97 -2.17 -13.45
C GLU A 74 -1.51 -2.82 -14.72
N VAL A 75 -1.64 -4.13 -14.74
CA VAL A 75 -2.35 -4.84 -15.80
C VAL A 75 -3.78 -5.13 -15.38
N ARG A 76 -4.72 -4.97 -16.29
CA ARG A 76 -6.13 -5.33 -16.08
C ARG A 76 -6.60 -6.27 -17.17
N PRO A 77 -7.33 -7.32 -16.82
CA PRO A 77 -7.92 -8.20 -17.82
C PRO A 77 -9.02 -7.47 -18.60
N ARG A 78 -8.95 -7.53 -19.93
CA ARG A 78 -9.98 -7.06 -20.85
C ARG A 78 -10.36 -8.20 -21.78
N ARG A 79 -11.66 -8.40 -21.96
CA ARG A 79 -12.18 -9.43 -22.84
C ARG A 79 -12.50 -8.82 -24.20
N VAL A 80 -11.83 -9.30 -25.24
CA VAL A 80 -11.99 -8.84 -26.62
C VAL A 80 -12.17 -10.08 -27.51
N GLY A 81 -13.29 -10.15 -28.22
CA GLY A 81 -13.56 -11.25 -29.15
C GLY A 81 -13.51 -12.66 -28.51
N GLY A 82 -13.86 -12.80 -27.23
CA GLY A 82 -13.83 -14.08 -26.50
C GLY A 82 -12.49 -14.40 -25.81
N ALA A 83 -11.38 -13.76 -26.18
CA ALA A 83 -10.07 -13.88 -25.53
C ALA A 83 -9.90 -12.83 -24.42
N THR A 84 -9.18 -13.19 -23.36
CA THR A 84 -8.86 -12.25 -22.25
C THR A 84 -7.41 -11.81 -22.39
N TYR A 85 -7.21 -10.49 -22.55
CA TYR A 85 -5.91 -9.85 -22.65
C TYR A 85 -5.59 -9.10 -21.37
N GLN A 86 -4.33 -9.12 -20.96
CA GLN A 86 -3.81 -8.33 -19.82
C GLN A 86 -3.38 -6.96 -20.37
N VAL A 87 -4.22 -5.95 -20.16
CA VAL A 87 -4.00 -4.60 -20.71
C VAL A 87 -3.32 -3.72 -19.67
N PRO A 88 -2.14 -3.13 -19.98
CA PRO A 88 -1.47 -2.20 -19.08
C PRO A 88 -2.25 -0.89 -18.99
N MET A 89 -2.48 -0.43 -17.77
CA MET A 89 -3.20 0.80 -17.48
C MET A 89 -2.50 1.60 -16.38
N GLU A 90 -2.55 2.92 -16.51
CA GLU A 90 -2.08 3.80 -15.44
C GLU A 90 -2.98 3.68 -14.20
N VAL A 91 -2.36 3.65 -13.02
CA VAL A 91 -3.08 3.54 -11.74
C VAL A 91 -3.44 4.95 -11.25
N ARG A 92 -4.70 5.18 -10.90
CA ARG A 92 -5.15 6.46 -10.32
C ARG A 92 -4.47 6.70 -8.97
N PRO A 93 -4.18 7.96 -8.59
CA PRO A 93 -3.46 8.29 -7.34
C PRO A 93 -4.04 7.64 -6.08
N ASP A 94 -5.37 7.72 -5.88
CA ASP A 94 -6.06 7.09 -4.74
C ASP A 94 -5.82 5.57 -4.69
N ARG A 95 -5.77 4.91 -5.85
CA ARG A 95 -5.56 3.48 -5.97
C ARG A 95 -4.09 3.12 -5.76
N ARG A 96 -3.14 3.95 -6.23
CA ARG A 96 -1.70 3.75 -5.98
C ARG A 96 -1.45 3.65 -4.48
N GLN A 97 -1.94 4.64 -3.73
CA GLN A 97 -1.80 4.68 -2.28
C GLN A 97 -2.47 3.47 -1.60
N ALA A 98 -3.68 3.10 -2.04
CA ALA A 98 -4.39 1.95 -1.48
C ALA A 98 -3.68 0.62 -1.74
N MET A 99 -3.03 0.46 -2.90
CA MET A 99 -2.24 -0.73 -3.25
C MET A 99 -0.95 -0.79 -2.43
N ALA A 100 -0.22 0.31 -2.33
CA ALA A 100 1.00 0.40 -1.52
C ALA A 100 0.74 0.01 -0.06
N MET A 101 -0.29 0.60 0.57
CA MET A 101 -0.68 0.25 1.94
C MET A 101 -1.02 -1.23 2.10
N ARG A 102 -1.75 -1.80 1.13
CA ARG A 102 -2.13 -3.23 1.16
C ARG A 102 -0.91 -4.13 1.07
N TRP A 103 0.03 -3.81 0.21
CA TRP A 103 1.25 -4.59 0.05
C TRP A 103 2.15 -4.51 1.27
N LEU A 104 2.41 -3.30 1.80
CA LEU A 104 3.17 -3.11 3.03
C LEU A 104 2.61 -3.95 4.18
N ILE A 105 1.29 -3.86 4.42
CA ILE A 105 0.63 -4.63 5.49
C ILE A 105 0.66 -6.13 5.21
N GLY A 106 0.42 -6.54 3.96
CA GLY A 106 0.40 -7.94 3.57
C GLY A 106 1.76 -8.61 3.75
N PHE A 107 2.83 -7.97 3.29
CA PHE A 107 4.18 -8.50 3.44
C PHE A 107 4.71 -8.38 4.87
N ALA A 108 4.34 -7.33 5.61
CA ALA A 108 4.62 -7.27 7.04
C ALA A 108 4.01 -8.47 7.79
N ARG A 109 2.76 -8.84 7.49
CA ARG A 109 2.13 -10.03 8.09
C ARG A 109 2.81 -11.33 7.73
N ALA A 110 3.30 -11.47 6.51
CA ALA A 110 4.01 -12.65 6.02
C ALA A 110 5.46 -12.75 6.54
N ARG A 111 6.01 -11.65 7.04
CA ARG A 111 7.38 -11.59 7.56
C ARG A 111 7.53 -12.37 8.87
N GLY A 112 8.68 -13.01 9.08
CA GLY A 112 9.04 -13.57 10.36
C GLY A 112 9.30 -12.47 11.42
N GLY A 113 9.08 -12.77 12.69
CA GLY A 113 9.29 -11.82 13.79
C GLY A 113 8.36 -12.14 14.96
N ARG A 114 8.64 -11.56 16.12
CA ARG A 114 7.89 -11.80 17.37
C ARG A 114 6.54 -11.09 17.36
N SER A 115 6.56 -9.78 17.11
CA SER A 115 5.35 -8.94 17.15
C SER A 115 5.00 -8.37 15.78
N MET A 116 3.75 -7.94 15.59
CA MET A 116 3.34 -7.26 14.36
C MET A 116 4.01 -5.88 14.24
N GLU A 117 4.37 -5.24 15.35
CA GLU A 117 5.09 -3.97 15.41
C GLU A 117 6.49 -4.11 14.78
N GLU A 118 7.25 -5.11 15.22
CA GLU A 118 8.58 -5.41 14.66
C GLU A 118 8.52 -5.75 13.17
N LYS A 119 7.53 -6.56 12.76
CA LYS A 119 7.33 -6.96 11.37
C LYS A 119 7.01 -5.76 10.49
N LEU A 120 6.12 -4.89 10.96
CA LEU A 120 5.71 -3.69 10.24
C LEU A 120 6.85 -2.68 10.17
N ALA A 121 7.58 -2.47 11.26
CA ALA A 121 8.76 -1.61 11.29
C ALA A 121 9.83 -2.08 10.30
N GLY A 122 10.11 -3.39 10.29
CA GLY A 122 11.07 -3.98 9.35
C GLY A 122 10.65 -3.77 7.88
N GLU A 123 9.38 -3.97 7.54
CA GLU A 123 8.89 -3.76 6.18
C GLU A 123 8.91 -2.28 5.77
N LEU A 124 8.60 -1.35 6.69
CA LEU A 124 8.68 0.09 6.43
C LEU A 124 10.13 0.54 6.18
N LEU A 125 11.08 0.04 6.97
CA LEU A 125 12.51 0.32 6.78
C LEU A 125 13.02 -0.19 5.44
N ASP A 126 12.73 -1.45 5.10
CA ASP A 126 13.13 -2.03 3.82
C ASP A 126 12.53 -1.24 2.64
N ALA A 127 11.24 -0.92 2.71
CA ALA A 127 10.56 -0.15 1.66
C ALA A 127 11.07 1.29 1.54
N SER A 128 11.45 1.94 2.65
CA SER A 128 12.05 3.27 2.62
C SER A 128 13.41 3.27 1.91
N ASN A 129 14.18 2.19 2.06
CA ASN A 129 15.45 1.96 1.38
C ASN A 129 15.29 1.37 -0.03
N ASN A 130 14.07 1.35 -0.56
CA ASN A 130 13.73 0.81 -1.88
C ASN A 130 14.10 -0.67 -2.04
N THR A 131 13.98 -1.46 -0.97
CA THR A 131 14.26 -2.90 -0.90
C THR A 131 13.07 -3.65 -0.31
N GLY A 132 13.16 -4.97 -0.23
CA GLY A 132 12.15 -5.80 0.42
C GLY A 132 11.04 -6.31 -0.50
N ALA A 133 10.14 -7.10 0.09
CA ALA A 133 9.09 -7.82 -0.63
C ALA A 133 8.05 -6.88 -1.27
N THR A 134 7.72 -5.79 -0.61
CA THR A 134 6.80 -4.77 -1.14
C THR A 134 7.35 -4.13 -2.41
N ILE A 135 8.63 -3.76 -2.43
CA ILE A 135 9.26 -3.15 -3.60
C ILE A 135 9.36 -4.16 -4.75
N LYS A 136 9.76 -5.39 -4.44
CA LYS A 136 9.75 -6.47 -5.44
C LYS A 136 8.37 -6.65 -6.08
N LYS A 137 7.29 -6.60 -5.28
CA LYS A 137 5.92 -6.67 -5.81
C LYS A 137 5.57 -5.52 -6.75
N ARG A 138 6.01 -4.30 -6.42
CA ARG A 138 5.86 -3.13 -7.30
C ARG A 138 6.58 -3.36 -8.63
N GLU A 139 7.85 -3.80 -8.56
CA GLU A 139 8.67 -4.07 -9.75
C GLU A 139 8.07 -5.17 -10.62
N ASP A 140 7.62 -6.28 -10.02
CA ASP A 140 6.95 -7.36 -10.74
C ASP A 140 5.69 -6.87 -11.44
N THR A 141 4.93 -5.97 -10.79
CA THR A 141 3.75 -5.35 -11.40
C THR A 141 4.12 -4.47 -12.58
N HIS A 142 5.20 -3.69 -12.48
CA HIS A 142 5.70 -2.86 -13.58
C HIS A 142 6.24 -3.73 -14.73
N LYS A 143 7.02 -4.78 -14.44
CA LYS A 143 7.51 -5.73 -15.44
C LYS A 143 6.37 -6.43 -16.19
N MET A 144 5.31 -6.84 -15.48
CA MET A 144 4.12 -7.39 -16.11
C MET A 144 3.43 -6.39 -17.05
N ALA A 145 3.34 -5.12 -16.65
CA ALA A 145 2.77 -4.09 -17.50
C ALA A 145 3.62 -3.81 -18.74
N GLU A 146 4.93 -3.83 -18.60
CA GLU A 146 5.87 -3.66 -19.71
C GLU A 146 5.82 -4.84 -20.70
N ALA A 147 5.83 -6.08 -20.20
CA ALA A 147 5.70 -7.28 -21.03
C ALA A 147 4.40 -7.32 -21.84
N ASN A 148 3.32 -6.71 -21.31
CA ASN A 148 2.03 -6.63 -22.00
C ASN A 148 1.81 -5.32 -22.77
N LYS A 149 2.86 -4.53 -22.99
CA LYS A 149 2.79 -3.23 -23.65
C LYS A 149 2.16 -3.30 -25.05
N ALA A 150 2.36 -4.41 -25.76
CA ALA A 150 1.76 -4.64 -27.07
C ALA A 150 0.21 -4.58 -27.06
N PHE A 151 -0.44 -4.87 -25.93
CA PHE A 151 -1.89 -4.84 -25.78
C PHE A 151 -2.42 -3.49 -25.29
N ALA A 152 -1.59 -2.46 -25.19
CA ALA A 152 -1.99 -1.13 -24.72
C ALA A 152 -3.10 -0.47 -25.58
N HIS A 153 -3.17 -0.83 -26.86
CA HIS A 153 -4.19 -0.34 -27.79
C HIS A 153 -5.62 -0.84 -27.46
N TYR A 154 -5.78 -1.87 -26.64
CA TYR A 154 -7.08 -2.31 -26.10
C TYR A 154 -7.53 -1.50 -24.86
N ARG A 155 -6.89 -0.38 -24.60
CA ARG A 155 -7.21 0.53 -23.52
C ARG A 155 -8.32 1.51 -23.97
N TRP A 156 -9.56 1.21 -23.65
CA TRP A 156 -10.72 2.11 -23.76
C TRP A 156 -11.51 2.18 -22.45
#